data_bb9c6f9619fb286eefbd7c078bcafe26
#
_entry.id   bb9c6f9619fb286eefbd7c078bcafe26
#
_cell.length_a   1.000
_cell.length_b   1.000
_cell.length_c   1.000
_cell.angle_alpha   90.00
_cell.angle_beta   90.00
_cell.angle_gamma   90.00
#
_symmetry.space_group_name_H-M   'P 1'
#
loop_
_entity.id
_entity.type
_entity.pdbx_description
1 polymer ?
#
loop_
_entity_poly.entity_id
_entity_poly.type
_entity_poly.pdbx_seq_one_letter_code
_entity_poly.pdbx_strand_id
1 'polypeptide(L)'
;MARVLMAARVRVPDGVRAEWIVAAGRLSRHYAARGQHVWVFRHPGDPELHLEFREASSREQLAPAAAEEVALDARLASLGRYEHTDVVWESVSLPTGD
;
A
#
# COMPACT_ATOMS: atom_id res chain seq x y z
N MET A 1 10.01 -7.59 -17.47
CA MET A 1 8.56 -7.62 -17.17
C MET A 1 8.16 -6.38 -16.41
N ALA A 2 6.98 -5.85 -16.69
CA ALA A 2 6.47 -4.69 -15.98
C ALA A 2 6.11 -5.05 -14.55
N ARG A 3 6.37 -4.14 -13.62
CA ARG A 3 5.82 -4.21 -12.29
C ARG A 3 4.46 -3.52 -12.29
N VAL A 4 3.64 -3.87 -11.32
CA VAL A 4 2.30 -3.30 -11.19
C VAL A 4 2.18 -2.51 -9.90
N LEU A 5 1.36 -1.47 -9.94
CA LEU A 5 1.18 -0.54 -8.82
C LEU A 5 -0.31 -0.32 -8.59
N MET A 6 -0.72 -0.38 -7.35
CA MET A 6 -2.05 0.02 -6.92
C MET A 6 -1.92 1.13 -5.88
N ALA A 7 -2.77 2.14 -5.97
CA ALA A 7 -2.77 3.27 -5.06
C ALA A 7 -4.16 3.45 -4.45
N ALA A 8 -4.20 3.82 -3.18
CA ALA A 8 -5.43 4.14 -2.49
C ALA A 8 -5.25 5.40 -1.66
N ARG A 9 -6.27 6.24 -1.63
CA ARG A 9 -6.36 7.33 -0.65
C ARG A 9 -6.96 6.74 0.61
N VAL A 10 -6.39 7.09 1.76
CA VAL A 10 -6.84 6.54 3.04
C VAL A 10 -6.99 7.69 4.01
N ARG A 11 -8.18 7.82 4.57
CA ARG A 11 -8.40 8.78 5.66
C ARG A 11 -8.29 8.03 6.99
N VAL A 12 -7.29 8.42 7.79
CA VAL A 12 -6.99 7.76 9.06
C VAL A 12 -7.23 8.77 10.17
N PRO A 13 -8.24 8.54 11.03
CA PRO A 13 -8.49 9.43 12.16
C PRO A 13 -7.28 9.54 13.07
N ASP A 14 -7.08 10.71 13.65
CA ASP A 14 -5.92 11.01 14.47
C ASP A 14 -5.76 10.02 15.64
N GLY A 15 -6.86 9.63 16.26
CA GLY A 15 -6.84 8.74 17.44
C GLY A 15 -6.40 7.31 17.15
N VAL A 16 -6.39 6.87 15.88
CA VAL A 16 -6.00 5.51 15.51
C VAL A 16 -4.79 5.49 14.58
N ARG A 17 -4.21 6.64 14.29
CA ARG A 17 -3.10 6.75 13.34
C ARG A 17 -1.90 5.90 13.75
N ALA A 18 -1.53 5.91 15.02
CA ALA A 18 -0.39 5.15 15.50
C ALA A 18 -0.58 3.65 15.26
N GLU A 19 -1.77 3.13 15.52
CA GLU A 19 -2.10 1.72 15.26
C GLU A 19 -2.07 1.41 13.77
N TRP A 20 -2.61 2.30 12.94
CA TRP A 20 -2.61 2.13 11.49
C TRP A 20 -1.19 2.10 10.94
N ILE A 21 -0.31 2.99 11.39
CA ILE A 21 1.10 3.05 10.98
C ILE A 21 1.84 1.76 11.37
N VAL A 22 1.59 1.24 12.57
CA VAL A 22 2.21 -0.02 13.02
C VAL A 22 1.78 -1.17 12.12
N ALA A 23 0.49 -1.27 11.83
CA ALA A 23 -0.04 -2.32 10.95
C ALA A 23 0.52 -2.19 9.53
N ALA A 24 0.59 -0.97 8.98
CA ALA A 24 1.16 -0.72 7.66
C ALA A 24 2.64 -1.11 7.61
N GLY A 25 3.40 -0.80 8.65
CA GLY A 25 4.81 -1.17 8.74
C GLY A 25 5.02 -2.68 8.76
N ARG A 26 4.17 -3.41 9.48
CA ARG A 26 4.22 -4.88 9.49
C ARG A 26 3.89 -5.45 8.11
N LEU A 27 2.84 -4.95 7.49
CA LEU A 27 2.47 -5.40 6.14
C LEU A 27 3.60 -5.11 5.13
N SER A 28 4.21 -3.95 5.23
CA SER A 28 5.34 -3.57 4.38
C SER A 28 6.50 -4.56 4.49
N ARG A 29 6.82 -5.00 5.72
CA ARG A 29 7.89 -5.99 5.94
C ARG A 29 7.53 -7.34 5.34
N HIS A 30 6.30 -7.78 5.48
CA HIS A 30 5.84 -9.03 4.87
C HIS A 30 5.92 -8.98 3.35
N TYR A 31 5.48 -7.86 2.76
CA TYR A 31 5.57 -7.69 1.30
C TYR A 31 7.03 -7.64 0.84
N ALA A 32 7.89 -6.92 1.55
CA ALA A 32 9.31 -6.81 1.21
C ALA A 32 10.00 -8.18 1.23
N ALA A 33 9.64 -9.05 2.17
CA ALA A 33 10.22 -10.39 2.28
C ALA A 33 9.95 -11.27 1.05
N ARG A 34 8.94 -10.95 0.25
CA ARG A 34 8.64 -11.65 -1.01
C ARG A 34 8.85 -10.79 -2.25
N GLY A 35 9.65 -9.71 -2.12
CA GLY A 35 10.04 -8.85 -3.24
C GLY A 35 8.98 -7.87 -3.69
N GLN A 36 7.97 -7.62 -2.87
CA GLN A 36 6.90 -6.67 -3.15
C GLN A 36 6.99 -5.51 -2.18
N HIS A 37 6.27 -4.42 -2.44
CA HIS A 37 6.43 -3.20 -1.66
C HIS A 37 5.08 -2.61 -1.23
N VAL A 38 5.07 -2.05 -0.03
CA VAL A 38 3.99 -1.19 0.47
C VAL A 38 4.62 0.11 0.95
N TRP A 39 4.13 1.23 0.42
CA TRP A 39 4.58 2.57 0.81
C TRP A 39 3.41 3.41 1.25
N VAL A 40 3.65 4.28 2.21
CA VAL A 40 2.64 5.20 2.73
C VAL A 40 3.21 6.62 2.74
N PHE A 41 2.40 7.55 2.27
CA PHE A 41 2.72 8.98 2.30
C PHE A 41 1.58 9.72 2.96
N ARG A 42 1.89 10.81 3.66
CA ARG A 42 0.89 11.65 4.32
C ARG A 42 0.81 13.00 3.61
N HIS A 43 -0.41 13.49 3.42
CA HIS A 43 -0.63 14.81 2.85
C HIS A 43 -0.10 15.89 3.82
N PRO A 44 0.76 16.84 3.36
CA PRO A 44 1.38 17.80 4.29
C PRO A 44 0.39 18.80 4.89
N GLY A 45 -0.74 19.04 4.22
CA GLY A 45 -1.75 19.99 4.68
C GLY A 45 -2.96 19.36 5.35
N ASP A 46 -3.04 18.01 5.36
CA ASP A 46 -4.16 17.28 5.95
C ASP A 46 -3.61 16.02 6.64
N PRO A 47 -3.43 16.07 7.98
CA PRO A 47 -2.75 14.98 8.70
C PRO A 47 -3.53 13.67 8.72
N GLU A 48 -4.82 13.67 8.38
CA GLU A 48 -5.59 12.43 8.29
C GLU A 48 -5.51 11.78 6.92
N LEU A 49 -5.13 12.54 5.89
CA LEU A 49 -5.13 12.04 4.52
C LEU A 49 -3.79 11.41 4.17
N HIS A 50 -3.86 10.16 3.71
CA HIS A 50 -2.69 9.36 3.33
C HIS A 50 -2.87 8.79 1.93
N LEU A 51 -1.74 8.47 1.29
CA LEU A 51 -1.70 7.62 0.10
C LEU A 51 -0.98 6.34 0.47
N GLU A 52 -1.60 5.20 0.15
CA GLU A 52 -0.98 3.90 0.30
C GLU A 52 -0.73 3.33 -1.09
N PHE A 53 0.51 2.92 -1.33
CA PHE A 53 0.91 2.30 -2.59
C PHE A 53 1.29 0.85 -2.32
N ARG A 54 0.81 -0.04 -3.19
CA ARG A 54 1.25 -1.44 -3.22
C ARG A 54 1.82 -1.73 -4.60
N GLU A 55 3.04 -2.21 -4.63
CA GLU A 55 3.75 -2.50 -5.87
C GLU A 55 4.21 -3.94 -5.86
N ALA A 56 4.03 -4.63 -6.96
CA ALA A 56 4.33 -6.04 -7.04
C ALA A 56 4.80 -6.44 -8.45
N SER A 57 5.34 -7.65 -8.56
CA SER A 57 5.78 -8.21 -9.83
C SER A 57 4.62 -8.63 -10.73
N SER A 58 3.42 -8.82 -10.15
CA SER A 58 2.22 -9.21 -10.91
C SER A 58 0.98 -8.80 -10.14
N ARG A 59 -0.19 -8.82 -10.80
CA ARG A 59 -1.47 -8.56 -10.16
C ARG A 59 -1.74 -9.49 -8.98
N GLU A 60 -1.42 -10.76 -9.15
CA GLU A 60 -1.63 -11.77 -8.11
C GLU A 60 -0.81 -11.46 -6.87
N GLN A 61 0.38 -10.90 -7.04
CA GLN A 61 1.27 -10.57 -5.93
C GLN A 61 0.89 -9.29 -5.20
N LEU A 62 -0.06 -8.51 -5.71
CA LEU A 62 -0.60 -7.35 -4.99
C LEU A 62 -1.47 -7.79 -3.82
N ALA A 63 -2.15 -8.93 -3.94
CA ALA A 63 -3.04 -9.41 -2.90
C ALA A 63 -2.26 -9.95 -1.69
N PRO A 64 -2.84 -9.84 -0.48
CA PRO A 64 -2.27 -10.52 0.68
C PRO A 64 -2.14 -12.02 0.44
N ALA A 65 -0.97 -12.58 0.71
CA ALA A 65 -0.68 -13.98 0.38
C ALA A 65 -0.77 -14.91 1.59
N ALA A 66 -0.26 -14.49 2.75
CA ALA A 66 -0.24 -15.29 3.96
C ALA A 66 -1.36 -14.87 4.92
N ALA A 67 -1.71 -15.74 5.86
CA ALA A 67 -2.76 -15.45 6.86
C ALA A 67 -2.45 -14.17 7.65
N GLU A 68 -1.18 -13.93 8.00
CA GLU A 68 -0.78 -12.69 8.67
C GLU A 68 -0.99 -11.45 7.81
N GLU A 69 -0.71 -11.53 6.51
CA GLU A 69 -0.93 -10.43 5.58
C GLU A 69 -2.43 -10.13 5.45
N VAL A 70 -3.25 -11.18 5.37
CA VAL A 70 -4.70 -11.01 5.32
C VAL A 70 -5.22 -10.33 6.58
N ALA A 71 -4.73 -10.73 7.76
CA ALA A 71 -5.12 -10.14 9.03
C ALA A 71 -4.69 -8.67 9.13
N LEU A 72 -3.48 -8.34 8.69
CA LEU A 72 -2.97 -6.96 8.69
C LEU A 72 -3.76 -6.09 7.72
N ASP A 73 -4.09 -6.61 6.55
CA ASP A 73 -4.89 -5.90 5.56
C ASP A 73 -6.28 -5.56 6.12
N ALA A 74 -6.92 -6.54 6.77
CA ALA A 74 -8.20 -6.33 7.42
C ALA A 74 -8.11 -5.30 8.55
N ARG A 75 -7.01 -5.30 9.31
CA ARG A 75 -6.78 -4.31 10.36
C ARG A 75 -6.67 -2.90 9.79
N LEU A 76 -5.90 -2.74 8.72
CA LEU A 76 -5.78 -1.45 8.05
C LEU A 76 -7.15 -0.94 7.58
N ALA A 77 -7.95 -1.80 6.98
CA ALA A 77 -9.29 -1.47 6.51
C ALA A 77 -10.23 -1.10 7.65
N SER A 78 -10.03 -1.65 8.84
CA SER A 78 -10.85 -1.34 10.01
C SER A 78 -10.48 0.00 10.66
N LEU A 79 -9.22 0.44 10.51
CA LEU A 79 -8.72 1.66 11.14
C LEU A 79 -8.83 2.89 10.24
N GLY A 80 -8.72 2.70 8.94
CA GLY A 80 -8.76 3.77 7.96
C GLY A 80 -9.91 3.62 6.97
N ARG A 81 -10.36 4.73 6.40
CA ARG A 81 -11.36 4.71 5.34
C ARG A 81 -10.64 4.80 3.99
N TYR A 82 -10.71 3.72 3.24
CA TYR A 82 -10.03 3.57 1.96
C TYR A 82 -10.92 4.00 0.81
N GLU A 83 -10.33 4.78 -0.10
CA GLU A 83 -10.88 5.04 -1.42
C GLU A 83 -10.00 4.28 -2.41
N HIS A 84 -10.45 3.10 -2.80
CA HIS A 84 -9.75 2.28 -3.77
C HIS A 84 -10.16 2.69 -5.18
N THR A 85 -9.21 2.58 -6.09
CA THR A 85 -9.50 2.58 -7.52
C THR A 85 -9.26 1.16 -8.01
N ASP A 86 -10.07 0.71 -8.96
CA ASP A 86 -9.87 -0.61 -9.56
C ASP A 86 -8.74 -0.61 -10.59
N VAL A 87 -8.05 0.52 -10.71
CA VAL A 87 -6.99 0.68 -11.69
C VAL A 87 -5.68 0.14 -11.13
N VAL A 88 -5.08 -0.75 -11.88
CA VAL A 88 -3.72 -1.22 -11.63
C VAL A 88 -2.83 -0.64 -12.72
N TRP A 89 -1.78 0.05 -12.29
CA TRP A 89 -0.83 0.71 -13.18
C TRP A 89 0.34 -0.22 -13.45
N GLU A 90 0.85 -0.18 -14.67
CA GLU A 90 2.05 -0.96 -15.05
C GLU A 90 3.23 -0.03 -15.23
N SER A 91 4.41 -0.49 -14.80
CA SER A 91 5.63 0.27 -15.03
C SER A 91 5.98 0.33 -16.50
N VAL A 92 6.54 1.45 -16.91
CA VAL A 92 7.01 1.66 -18.29
C VAL A 92 8.52 1.84 -18.23
N SER A 93 9.23 1.12 -19.11
CA SER A 93 10.66 1.32 -19.27
C SER A 93 10.90 2.67 -19.92
N LEU A 94 11.63 3.53 -19.23
CA LEU A 94 11.97 4.84 -19.76
C LEU A 94 13.36 4.78 -20.41
N PRO A 95 13.54 5.48 -21.53
CA PRO A 95 14.86 5.59 -22.11
C PRO A 95 15.84 6.23 -21.13
N THR A 96 17.00 5.59 -20.94
CA THR A 96 18.06 6.11 -20.08
C THR A 96 19.17 6.78 -20.88
N GLY A 97 19.14 6.65 -22.19
CA GLY A 97 20.11 7.26 -23.06
C GLY A 97 19.74 8.69 -23.43
N ASP A 98 20.67 9.40 -23.93
CA ASP A 98 20.53 10.77 -24.42
C ASP A 98 19.95 10.87 -25.82
#